data_0f812159f66ddc3b5b1264c25273f88a
#
_entry.id   0f812159f66ddc3b5b1264c25273f88a
#
_cell.length_a   1.000
_cell.length_b   1.000
_cell.length_c   1.000
_cell.angle_alpha   90.00
_cell.angle_beta   90.00
_cell.angle_gamma   90.00
#
_symmetry.space_group_name_H-M   'P 1'
#
loop_
_entity.id
_entity.type
_entity.pdbx_description
1 polymer ?
#
loop_
_entity_poly.entity_id
_entity_poly.type
_entity_poly.pdbx_seq_one_letter_code
_entity_poly.pdbx_strand_id
1 'polypeptide(L)'
;MSLTDRAIAQIRELIASGTLPPGSKLPPEQELAAQLGLSRNLAREAVKALAVARVLEVRRGDGTYVTSLQPGLLLEGLGGAVELLQVDPGVVLDLMEVRRLLEPVVTALAVARISDDGLAEVKGHLDAMREASGVEQLNAHDAAFHRAIANVTGNETLITLLEGISGRTLRARIWRGLVDSRSYGRTLAEHEAIYAALAARDAALGHAAALLHVSNTEQWLRKHLESASGSPESGGPAGGLAS
;
A
#
# COMPACT_ATOMS: atom_id res chain seq x y z
N MET A 1 11.22 -8.88 28.83
CA MET A 1 9.81 -8.58 28.54
C MET A 1 9.37 -7.49 29.49
N SER A 2 9.03 -6.30 28.99
CA SER A 2 8.60 -5.17 29.82
C SER A 2 7.24 -5.45 30.46
N LEU A 3 6.88 -4.66 31.50
CA LEU A 3 5.52 -4.74 32.07
C LEU A 3 4.46 -4.37 31.03
N THR A 4 4.79 -3.43 30.13
CA THR A 4 3.91 -3.03 29.02
C THR A 4 3.72 -4.18 28.02
N ASP A 5 4.78 -4.92 27.68
CA ASP A 5 4.67 -6.09 26.79
C ASP A 5 3.74 -7.17 27.37
N ARG A 6 3.81 -7.37 28.68
CA ARG A 6 2.91 -8.31 29.37
C ARG A 6 1.46 -7.84 29.32
N ALA A 7 1.21 -6.55 29.53
CA ALA A 7 -0.12 -5.97 29.45
C ALA A 7 -0.70 -6.09 28.01
N ILE A 8 0.12 -5.82 26.98
CA ILE A 8 -0.23 -6.01 25.59
C ILE A 8 -0.59 -7.48 25.31
N ALA A 9 0.23 -8.41 25.78
CA ALA A 9 -0.01 -9.84 25.59
C ALA A 9 -1.32 -10.32 26.25
N GLN A 10 -1.65 -9.82 27.43
CA GLN A 10 -2.91 -10.14 28.12
C GLN A 10 -4.14 -9.63 27.36
N ILE A 11 -4.12 -8.39 26.85
CA ILE A 11 -5.22 -7.87 26.04
C ILE A 11 -5.35 -8.66 24.73
N ARG A 12 -4.23 -9.00 24.08
CA ARG A 12 -4.24 -9.84 22.87
C ARG A 12 -4.84 -11.22 23.14
N GLU A 13 -4.58 -11.81 24.29
CA GLU A 13 -5.15 -13.09 24.69
C GLU A 13 -6.69 -13.01 24.84
N LEU A 14 -7.23 -11.92 25.44
CA LEU A 14 -8.67 -11.70 25.50
C LEU A 14 -9.31 -11.58 24.11
N ILE A 15 -8.59 -11.00 23.14
CA ILE A 15 -9.04 -10.91 21.76
C ILE A 15 -8.97 -12.27 21.08
N ALA A 16 -7.84 -12.98 21.20
CA ALA A 16 -7.60 -14.28 20.58
C ALA A 16 -8.55 -15.37 21.12
N SER A 17 -8.88 -15.33 22.41
CA SER A 17 -9.83 -16.26 23.04
C SER A 17 -11.29 -15.95 22.69
N GLY A 18 -11.58 -14.82 22.02
CA GLY A 18 -12.93 -14.36 21.70
C GLY A 18 -13.67 -13.71 22.89
N THR A 19 -13.01 -13.50 24.02
CA THR A 19 -13.59 -12.75 25.16
C THR A 19 -13.85 -11.30 24.77
N LEU A 20 -12.97 -10.72 23.95
CA LEU A 20 -13.15 -9.43 23.29
C LEU A 20 -13.17 -9.62 21.76
N PRO A 21 -14.32 -9.98 21.16
CA PRO A 21 -14.37 -10.24 19.72
C PRO A 21 -14.18 -8.96 18.90
N PRO A 22 -13.82 -9.08 17.61
CA PRO A 22 -13.80 -7.94 16.70
C PRO A 22 -15.10 -7.13 16.75
N GLY A 23 -14.98 -5.79 16.78
CA GLY A 23 -16.09 -4.85 16.92
C GLY A 23 -16.59 -4.63 18.34
N SER A 24 -16.13 -5.40 19.34
CA SER A 24 -16.54 -5.22 20.73
C SER A 24 -15.87 -4.00 21.36
N LYS A 25 -16.60 -3.36 22.29
CA LYS A 25 -16.09 -2.25 23.10
C LYS A 25 -15.28 -2.81 24.27
N LEU A 26 -14.10 -2.25 24.50
CA LEU A 26 -13.29 -2.56 25.67
C LEU A 26 -13.97 -2.02 26.94
N PRO A 27 -13.84 -2.72 28.09
CA PRO A 27 -14.20 -2.15 29.39
C PRO A 27 -13.46 -0.81 29.62
N PRO A 28 -14.02 0.08 30.44
CA PRO A 28 -13.31 1.28 30.88
C PRO A 28 -11.90 0.94 31.41
N GLU A 29 -10.91 1.82 31.18
CA GLU A 29 -9.49 1.58 31.56
C GLU A 29 -9.31 1.08 33.00
N GLN A 30 -10.13 1.59 33.94
CA GLN A 30 -10.06 1.18 35.34
C GLN A 30 -10.52 -0.26 35.56
N GLU A 31 -11.57 -0.66 34.90
CA GLU A 31 -12.14 -2.01 34.95
C GLU A 31 -11.22 -2.99 34.24
N LEU A 32 -10.73 -2.65 33.05
CA LEU A 32 -9.75 -3.45 32.30
C LEU A 32 -8.48 -3.67 33.13
N ALA A 33 -7.97 -2.64 33.79
CA ALA A 33 -6.80 -2.73 34.66
C ALA A 33 -7.06 -3.69 35.84
N ALA A 34 -8.22 -3.61 36.48
CA ALA A 34 -8.61 -4.50 37.56
C ALA A 34 -8.72 -5.96 37.11
N GLN A 35 -9.36 -6.23 35.95
CA GLN A 35 -9.52 -7.55 35.36
C GLN A 35 -8.17 -8.20 35.05
N LEU A 36 -7.19 -7.43 34.60
CA LEU A 36 -5.88 -7.91 34.20
C LEU A 36 -4.84 -7.88 35.34
N GLY A 37 -5.20 -7.38 36.54
CA GLY A 37 -4.27 -7.20 37.64
C GLY A 37 -3.15 -6.19 37.37
N LEU A 38 -3.45 -5.15 36.57
CA LEU A 38 -2.52 -4.12 36.11
C LEU A 38 -2.79 -2.77 36.79
N SER A 39 -1.78 -1.87 36.78
CA SER A 39 -2.03 -0.47 37.10
C SER A 39 -2.78 0.22 35.95
N ARG A 40 -3.61 1.25 36.25
CA ARG A 40 -4.31 2.05 35.24
C ARG A 40 -3.36 2.62 34.18
N ASN A 41 -2.19 3.11 34.59
CA ASN A 41 -1.22 3.66 33.65
C ASN A 41 -0.71 2.59 32.67
N LEU A 42 -0.45 1.39 33.18
CA LEU A 42 0.03 0.28 32.36
C LEU A 42 -1.03 -0.20 31.35
N ALA A 43 -2.29 -0.32 31.80
CA ALA A 43 -3.41 -0.64 30.92
C ALA A 43 -3.57 0.43 29.80
N ARG A 44 -3.47 1.72 30.15
CA ARG A 44 -3.55 2.83 29.20
C ARG A 44 -2.42 2.79 28.16
N GLU A 45 -1.18 2.53 28.58
CA GLU A 45 -0.05 2.44 27.64
C GLU A 45 -0.18 1.21 26.72
N ALA A 46 -0.67 0.10 27.22
CA ALA A 46 -0.96 -1.06 26.38
C ALA A 46 -2.09 -0.78 25.36
N VAL A 47 -3.17 -0.11 25.76
CA VAL A 47 -4.26 0.31 24.87
C VAL A 47 -3.75 1.26 23.80
N LYS A 48 -2.92 2.26 24.16
CA LYS A 48 -2.31 3.17 23.18
C LYS A 48 -1.43 2.42 22.18
N ALA A 49 -0.58 1.50 22.65
CA ALA A 49 0.28 0.70 21.78
C ALA A 49 -0.54 -0.16 20.80
N LEU A 50 -1.61 -0.80 21.29
CA LEU A 50 -2.52 -1.58 20.45
C LEU A 50 -3.35 -0.72 19.49
N ALA A 51 -3.66 0.53 19.85
CA ALA A 51 -4.31 1.50 18.96
C ALA A 51 -3.36 1.94 17.84
N VAL A 52 -2.09 2.20 18.14
CA VAL A 52 -1.06 2.47 17.12
C VAL A 52 -0.90 1.28 16.17
N ALA A 53 -0.96 0.05 16.69
CA ALA A 53 -0.92 -1.18 15.90
C ALA A 53 -2.23 -1.49 15.16
N ARG A 54 -3.24 -0.63 15.22
CA ARG A 54 -4.57 -0.81 14.58
C ARG A 54 -5.32 -2.08 15.04
N VAL A 55 -4.92 -2.66 16.16
CA VAL A 55 -5.67 -3.74 16.83
C VAL A 55 -6.87 -3.18 17.58
N LEU A 56 -6.72 -1.94 18.12
CA LEU A 56 -7.78 -1.20 18.79
C LEU A 56 -8.04 0.14 18.06
N GLU A 57 -9.28 0.63 18.16
CA GLU A 57 -9.71 1.92 17.67
C GLU A 57 -10.26 2.77 18.83
N VAL A 58 -9.72 3.97 19.01
CA VAL A 58 -10.22 4.93 20.02
C VAL A 58 -11.21 5.89 19.37
N ARG A 59 -12.48 5.81 19.75
CA ARG A 59 -13.54 6.71 19.32
C ARG A 59 -13.75 7.80 20.36
N ARG A 60 -13.46 9.04 20.00
CA ARG A 60 -13.57 10.19 20.94
C ARG A 60 -14.97 10.28 21.52
N GLY A 61 -15.04 10.36 22.87
CA GLY A 61 -16.31 10.48 23.59
C GLY A 61 -17.14 9.20 23.70
N ASP A 62 -16.74 8.12 23.03
CA ASP A 62 -17.47 6.85 23.03
C ASP A 62 -16.70 5.72 23.72
N GLY A 63 -15.46 5.48 23.35
CA GLY A 63 -14.64 4.43 23.99
C GLY A 63 -13.60 3.84 23.05
N THR A 64 -13.07 2.68 23.46
CA THR A 64 -12.08 1.92 22.69
C THR A 64 -12.72 0.61 22.21
N TYR A 65 -12.51 0.25 20.96
CA TYR A 65 -13.09 -0.91 20.31
C TYR A 65 -12.02 -1.81 19.73
N VAL A 66 -12.26 -3.12 19.72
CA VAL A 66 -11.45 -4.06 18.92
C VAL A 66 -11.80 -3.82 17.45
N THR A 67 -10.78 -3.66 16.60
CA THR A 67 -10.98 -3.48 15.16
C THR A 67 -11.49 -4.77 14.50
N SER A 68 -11.81 -4.74 13.22
CA SER A 68 -12.17 -5.94 12.46
C SER A 68 -11.02 -6.94 12.33
N LEU A 69 -9.79 -6.57 12.74
CA LEU A 69 -8.56 -7.35 12.61
C LEU A 69 -8.27 -7.81 11.16
N GLN A 70 -8.93 -7.17 10.19
CA GLN A 70 -8.63 -7.44 8.79
C GLN A 70 -7.17 -7.10 8.47
N PRO A 71 -6.49 -7.89 7.63
CA PRO A 71 -5.10 -7.65 7.27
C PRO A 71 -4.81 -6.22 6.84
N GLY A 72 -5.78 -5.57 6.17
CA GLY A 72 -5.73 -4.17 5.77
C GLY A 72 -5.45 -3.19 6.90
N LEU A 73 -6.22 -3.25 7.95
CA LEU A 73 -6.08 -2.36 9.10
C LEU A 73 -4.75 -2.57 9.84
N LEU A 74 -4.29 -3.84 9.91
CA LEU A 74 -3.00 -4.15 10.54
C LEU A 74 -1.82 -3.63 9.72
N LEU A 75 -1.91 -3.71 8.39
CA LEU A 75 -0.87 -3.22 7.48
C LEU A 75 -0.88 -1.69 7.32
N GLU A 76 -2.02 -1.02 7.52
CA GLU A 76 -2.09 0.46 7.61
C GLU A 76 -1.20 1.01 8.74
N GLY A 77 -1.08 0.29 9.86
CA GLY A 77 -0.18 0.66 10.96
C GLY A 77 1.30 0.69 10.56
N LEU A 78 1.72 -0.24 9.67
CA LEU A 78 3.05 -0.21 9.05
C LEU A 78 3.17 0.95 8.04
N GLY A 79 2.04 1.38 7.48
CA GLY A 79 1.92 2.46 6.52
C GLY A 79 2.32 3.83 7.03
N GLY A 80 1.98 4.16 8.24
CA GLY A 80 2.34 5.45 8.84
C GLY A 80 3.85 5.66 8.98
N ALA A 81 4.62 4.60 9.28
CA ALA A 81 6.08 4.68 9.32
C ALA A 81 6.67 4.93 7.92
N VAL A 82 6.15 4.26 6.90
CA VAL A 82 6.61 4.45 5.51
C VAL A 82 6.17 5.82 4.95
N GLU A 83 5.04 6.38 5.41
CA GLU A 83 4.61 7.72 4.99
C GLU A 83 5.59 8.82 5.45
N LEU A 84 6.21 8.66 6.63
CA LEU A 84 7.28 9.53 7.09
C LEU A 84 8.59 9.34 6.30
N LEU A 85 8.78 8.15 5.69
CA LEU A 85 9.96 7.82 4.88
C LEU A 85 9.78 8.14 3.38
N GLN A 86 8.57 8.56 2.95
CA GLN A 86 8.26 8.88 1.53
C GLN A 86 9.05 10.07 0.95
N VAL A 87 9.86 10.73 1.76
CA VAL A 87 10.79 11.78 1.30
C VAL A 87 12.07 11.17 0.73
N ASP A 88 12.37 9.89 1.01
CA ASP A 88 13.56 9.20 0.51
C ASP A 88 13.28 8.51 -0.84
N PRO A 89 13.94 8.94 -1.93
CA PRO A 89 13.84 8.30 -3.23
C PRO A 89 14.14 6.78 -3.22
N GLY A 90 15.02 6.33 -2.33
CA GLY A 90 15.38 4.93 -2.15
C GLY A 90 14.17 4.08 -1.75
N VAL A 91 13.36 4.56 -0.81
CA VAL A 91 12.14 3.86 -0.36
C VAL A 91 11.14 3.67 -1.49
N VAL A 92 11.01 4.65 -2.40
CA VAL A 92 10.11 4.52 -3.57
C VAL A 92 10.59 3.40 -4.48
N LEU A 93 11.89 3.28 -4.71
CA LEU A 93 12.48 2.21 -5.53
C LEU A 93 12.33 0.83 -4.88
N ASP A 94 12.51 0.73 -3.55
CA ASP A 94 12.27 -0.50 -2.80
C ASP A 94 10.80 -0.95 -2.91
N LEU A 95 9.84 -0.02 -2.81
CA LEU A 95 8.43 -0.32 -3.02
C LEU A 95 8.12 -0.76 -4.45
N MET A 96 8.78 -0.17 -5.46
CA MET A 96 8.66 -0.61 -6.85
C MET A 96 9.24 -2.00 -7.06
N GLU A 97 10.33 -2.34 -6.38
CA GLU A 97 10.88 -3.70 -6.40
C GLU A 97 9.89 -4.72 -5.81
N VAL A 98 9.25 -4.42 -4.68
CA VAL A 98 8.20 -5.29 -4.11
C VAL A 98 7.02 -5.45 -5.08
N ARG A 99 6.56 -4.39 -5.76
CA ARG A 99 5.55 -4.49 -6.81
C ARG A 99 5.99 -5.42 -7.94
N ARG A 100 7.22 -5.27 -8.40
CA ARG A 100 7.81 -6.10 -9.47
C ARG A 100 7.88 -7.58 -9.09
N LEU A 101 8.04 -7.91 -7.81
CA LEU A 101 8.05 -9.28 -7.30
C LEU A 101 6.64 -9.85 -7.13
N LEU A 102 5.66 -9.05 -6.74
CA LEU A 102 4.32 -9.53 -6.37
C LEU A 102 3.30 -9.43 -7.52
N GLU A 103 3.22 -8.29 -8.23
CA GLU A 103 2.17 -8.08 -9.23
C GLU A 103 2.17 -9.09 -10.38
N PRO A 104 3.31 -9.52 -10.94
CA PRO A 104 3.32 -10.54 -11.98
C PRO A 104 2.75 -11.89 -11.51
N VAL A 105 3.08 -12.29 -10.29
CA VAL A 105 2.59 -13.53 -9.69
C VAL A 105 1.09 -13.44 -9.42
N VAL A 106 0.63 -12.32 -8.86
CA VAL A 106 -0.79 -12.06 -8.61
C VAL A 106 -1.59 -12.03 -9.91
N THR A 107 -1.06 -11.40 -10.96
CA THR A 107 -1.70 -11.38 -12.29
C THR A 107 -1.81 -12.80 -12.86
N ALA A 108 -0.77 -13.61 -12.79
CA ALA A 108 -0.82 -15.00 -13.24
C ALA A 108 -1.85 -15.84 -12.47
N LEU A 109 -1.96 -15.65 -11.14
CA LEU A 109 -2.98 -16.29 -10.32
C LEU A 109 -4.40 -15.84 -10.70
N ALA A 110 -4.57 -14.55 -11.00
CA ALA A 110 -5.85 -13.99 -11.44
C ALA A 110 -6.27 -14.58 -12.79
N VAL A 111 -5.37 -14.71 -13.75
CA VAL A 111 -5.65 -15.33 -15.06
C VAL A 111 -6.31 -16.70 -14.91
N ALA A 112 -5.84 -17.51 -13.97
CA ALA A 112 -6.37 -18.85 -13.75
C ALA A 112 -7.77 -18.87 -13.10
N ARG A 113 -8.24 -17.78 -12.52
CA ARG A 113 -9.44 -17.71 -11.68
C ARG A 113 -10.49 -16.71 -12.13
N ILE A 114 -10.13 -15.78 -13.01
CA ILE A 114 -10.98 -14.65 -13.39
C ILE A 114 -12.27 -15.15 -14.07
N SER A 115 -13.42 -14.69 -13.59
CA SER A 115 -14.73 -14.89 -14.22
C SER A 115 -14.93 -13.89 -15.36
N ASP A 116 -15.99 -14.07 -16.14
CA ASP A 116 -16.34 -13.12 -17.20
C ASP A 116 -16.76 -11.76 -16.62
N ASP A 117 -17.44 -11.76 -15.45
CA ASP A 117 -17.77 -10.52 -14.72
C ASP A 117 -16.51 -9.81 -14.23
N GLY A 118 -15.53 -10.55 -13.66
CA GLY A 118 -14.25 -9.97 -13.25
C GLY A 118 -13.47 -9.42 -14.43
N LEU A 119 -13.52 -10.09 -15.58
CA LEU A 119 -12.89 -9.61 -16.81
C LEU A 119 -13.57 -8.33 -17.33
N ALA A 120 -14.91 -8.24 -17.21
CA ALA A 120 -15.66 -7.03 -17.54
C ALA A 120 -15.32 -5.86 -16.61
N GLU A 121 -15.15 -6.09 -15.29
CA GLU A 121 -14.72 -5.09 -14.33
C GLU A 121 -13.34 -4.53 -14.69
N VAL A 122 -12.35 -5.41 -14.91
CA VAL A 122 -10.99 -5.01 -15.33
C VAL A 122 -11.04 -4.20 -16.64
N LYS A 123 -11.87 -4.63 -17.60
CA LYS A 123 -12.09 -3.89 -18.86
C LYS A 123 -12.66 -2.50 -18.64
N GLY A 124 -13.62 -2.38 -17.73
CA GLY A 124 -14.24 -1.07 -17.39
C GLY A 124 -13.19 -0.07 -16.89
N HIS A 125 -12.26 -0.50 -16.05
CA HIS A 125 -11.17 0.36 -15.58
C HIS A 125 -10.18 0.72 -16.70
N LEU A 126 -9.87 -0.22 -17.60
CA LEU A 126 -9.03 0.04 -18.77
C LEU A 126 -9.66 1.06 -19.71
N ASP A 127 -10.96 0.96 -19.96
CA ASP A 127 -11.67 1.91 -20.82
C ASP A 127 -11.74 3.29 -20.15
N ALA A 128 -12.00 3.36 -18.85
CA ALA A 128 -11.98 4.60 -18.10
C ALA A 128 -10.59 5.27 -18.07
N MET A 129 -9.50 4.48 -18.10
CA MET A 129 -8.15 5.04 -18.30
C MET A 129 -7.98 5.71 -19.67
N ARG A 130 -8.57 5.15 -20.74
CA ARG A 130 -8.53 5.76 -22.09
C ARG A 130 -9.27 7.09 -22.16
N GLU A 131 -10.35 7.21 -21.39
CA GLU A 131 -11.21 8.40 -21.35
C GLU A 131 -10.75 9.44 -20.33
N ALA A 132 -9.71 9.12 -19.54
CA ALA A 132 -9.22 10.00 -18.48
C ALA A 132 -8.75 11.36 -19.03
N SER A 133 -9.29 12.44 -18.47
CA SER A 133 -8.98 13.81 -18.88
C SER A 133 -7.73 14.41 -18.22
N GLY A 134 -7.07 13.66 -17.31
CA GLY A 134 -5.89 14.11 -16.57
C GLY A 134 -5.17 13.00 -15.82
N VAL A 135 -3.98 13.33 -15.35
CA VAL A 135 -3.07 12.37 -14.69
C VAL A 135 -3.67 11.78 -13.40
N GLU A 136 -4.42 12.55 -12.63
CA GLU A 136 -5.05 12.10 -11.40
C GLU A 136 -6.12 11.06 -11.67
N GLN A 137 -7.01 11.34 -12.66
CA GLN A 137 -8.07 10.42 -13.04
C GLN A 137 -7.50 9.14 -13.66
N LEU A 138 -6.47 9.26 -14.50
CA LEU A 138 -5.75 8.11 -15.04
C LEU A 138 -5.22 7.22 -13.92
N ASN A 139 -4.51 7.79 -12.95
CA ASN A 139 -3.92 7.01 -11.85
C ASN A 139 -4.96 6.41 -10.90
N ALA A 140 -6.13 7.04 -10.75
CA ALA A 140 -7.23 6.46 -9.98
C ALA A 140 -7.76 5.18 -10.64
N HIS A 141 -7.96 5.18 -11.97
CA HIS A 141 -8.39 4.01 -12.72
C HIS A 141 -7.28 2.96 -12.87
N ASP A 142 -6.02 3.35 -12.96
CA ASP A 142 -4.85 2.48 -12.90
C ASP A 142 -4.81 1.70 -11.57
N ALA A 143 -4.98 2.38 -10.45
CA ALA A 143 -5.05 1.72 -9.14
C ALA A 143 -6.24 0.76 -9.03
N ALA A 144 -7.41 1.15 -9.56
CA ALA A 144 -8.60 0.31 -9.56
C ALA A 144 -8.46 -0.91 -10.48
N PHE A 145 -7.79 -0.78 -11.63
CA PHE A 145 -7.45 -1.88 -12.53
C PHE A 145 -6.61 -2.96 -11.83
N HIS A 146 -5.52 -2.57 -11.18
CA HIS A 146 -4.67 -3.52 -10.45
C HIS A 146 -5.38 -4.13 -9.25
N ARG A 147 -6.22 -3.35 -8.55
CA ARG A 147 -7.05 -3.86 -7.46
C ARG A 147 -8.05 -4.91 -7.95
N ALA A 148 -8.74 -4.66 -9.05
CA ALA A 148 -9.69 -5.63 -9.63
C ALA A 148 -8.99 -6.96 -9.97
N ILE A 149 -7.78 -6.92 -10.53
CA ILE A 149 -6.97 -8.12 -10.77
C ILE A 149 -6.60 -8.82 -9.45
N ALA A 150 -6.15 -8.08 -8.44
CA ALA A 150 -5.78 -8.67 -7.15
C ALA A 150 -6.98 -9.32 -6.45
N ASN A 151 -8.17 -8.71 -6.52
CA ASN A 151 -9.41 -9.21 -5.93
C ASN A 151 -9.78 -10.61 -6.47
N VAL A 152 -9.50 -10.89 -7.75
CA VAL A 152 -9.75 -12.21 -8.35
C VAL A 152 -9.03 -13.33 -7.60
N THR A 153 -7.90 -13.03 -6.94
CA THR A 153 -7.14 -14.06 -6.19
C THR A 153 -7.90 -14.56 -4.96
N GLY A 154 -8.83 -13.76 -4.41
CA GLY A 154 -9.54 -14.05 -3.15
C GLY A 154 -8.64 -14.07 -1.93
N ASN A 155 -7.38 -13.61 -2.05
CA ASN A 155 -6.43 -13.56 -0.94
C ASN A 155 -6.36 -12.14 -0.36
N GLU A 156 -7.15 -11.89 0.68
CA GLU A 156 -7.25 -10.58 1.35
C GLU A 156 -5.90 -10.01 1.79
N THR A 157 -4.95 -10.86 2.17
CA THR A 157 -3.60 -10.41 2.55
C THR A 157 -2.83 -9.87 1.35
N LEU A 158 -2.86 -10.57 0.21
CA LEU A 158 -2.22 -10.09 -1.03
C LEU A 158 -2.87 -8.80 -1.54
N ILE A 159 -4.20 -8.73 -1.53
CA ILE A 159 -4.97 -7.54 -1.93
C ILE A 159 -4.50 -6.34 -1.11
N THR A 160 -4.53 -6.47 0.20
CA THR A 160 -4.15 -5.40 1.13
C THR A 160 -2.69 -4.96 1.00
N LEU A 161 -1.77 -5.92 0.85
CA LEU A 161 -0.35 -5.61 0.63
C LEU A 161 -0.15 -4.80 -0.64
N LEU A 162 -0.75 -5.23 -1.75
CA LEU A 162 -0.64 -4.52 -3.02
C LEU A 162 -1.28 -3.14 -3.00
N GLU A 163 -2.45 -2.99 -2.38
CA GLU A 163 -3.11 -1.68 -2.19
C GLU A 163 -2.24 -0.73 -1.39
N GLY A 164 -1.69 -1.18 -0.26
CA GLY A 164 -0.82 -0.40 0.59
C GLY A 164 0.44 0.08 -0.14
N ILE A 165 1.06 -0.76 -0.96
CA ILE A 165 2.25 -0.44 -1.75
C ILE A 165 1.88 0.48 -2.92
N SER A 166 0.81 0.17 -3.65
CA SER A 166 0.35 0.94 -4.81
C SER A 166 -0.05 2.37 -4.43
N GLY A 167 -0.72 2.57 -3.30
CA GLY A 167 -1.05 3.89 -2.78
C GLY A 167 0.19 4.74 -2.52
N ARG A 168 1.28 4.15 -2.05
CA ARG A 168 2.53 4.84 -1.74
C ARG A 168 3.37 5.19 -2.96
N THR A 169 3.33 4.39 -4.00
CA THR A 169 3.98 4.69 -5.27
C THR A 169 3.16 5.64 -6.16
N LEU A 170 1.94 6.01 -5.74
CA LEU A 170 1.03 6.86 -6.52
C LEU A 170 1.65 8.22 -6.87
N ARG A 171 2.27 8.91 -5.91
CA ARG A 171 2.89 10.24 -6.15
C ARG A 171 4.00 10.16 -7.21
N ALA A 172 4.81 9.11 -7.16
CA ALA A 172 5.87 8.90 -8.14
C ALA A 172 5.31 8.63 -9.55
N ARG A 173 4.19 7.92 -9.65
CA ARG A 173 3.49 7.67 -10.92
C ARG A 173 2.83 8.94 -11.47
N ILE A 174 2.20 9.75 -10.62
CA ILE A 174 1.67 11.06 -11.00
C ILE A 174 2.80 11.95 -11.51
N TRP A 175 3.93 12.02 -10.79
CA TRP A 175 5.09 12.79 -11.22
C TRP A 175 5.61 12.33 -12.59
N ARG A 176 5.73 11.01 -12.83
CA ARG A 176 6.08 10.46 -14.15
C ARG A 176 5.11 10.93 -15.23
N GLY A 177 3.80 10.88 -14.98
CA GLY A 177 2.78 11.32 -15.91
C GLY A 177 2.85 12.82 -16.27
N LEU A 178 3.28 13.66 -15.32
CA LEU A 178 3.45 15.10 -15.53
C LEU A 178 4.73 15.44 -16.30
N VAL A 179 5.80 14.70 -16.09
CA VAL A 179 7.13 14.99 -16.69
C VAL A 179 7.34 14.31 -18.04
N ASP A 180 6.82 13.10 -18.23
CA ASP A 180 6.96 12.33 -19.47
C ASP A 180 5.64 12.25 -20.23
N SER A 181 5.44 13.15 -21.18
CA SER A 181 4.22 13.21 -22.00
C SER A 181 3.93 11.92 -22.80
N ARG A 182 4.93 11.07 -23.03
CA ARG A 182 4.79 9.78 -23.70
C ARG A 182 4.46 8.64 -22.76
N SER A 183 4.49 8.88 -21.44
CA SER A 183 4.21 7.86 -20.43
C SER A 183 2.76 7.37 -20.52
N TYR A 184 1.82 8.25 -20.82
CA TYR A 184 0.38 7.92 -20.94
C TYR A 184 0.12 6.78 -21.94
N GLY A 185 0.56 6.98 -23.19
CA GLY A 185 0.33 5.98 -24.25
C GLY A 185 1.02 4.64 -23.97
N ARG A 186 2.23 4.67 -23.37
CA ARG A 186 2.93 3.44 -22.95
C ARG A 186 2.21 2.73 -21.83
N THR A 187 1.82 3.45 -20.78
CA THR A 187 1.09 2.89 -19.65
C THR A 187 -0.20 2.23 -20.13
N LEU A 188 -0.95 2.88 -21.01
CA LEU A 188 -2.19 2.33 -21.57
C LEU A 188 -1.92 1.04 -22.36
N ALA A 189 -0.91 1.04 -23.24
CA ALA A 189 -0.55 -0.15 -24.04
C ALA A 189 -0.09 -1.33 -23.15
N GLU A 190 0.62 -1.04 -22.05
CA GLU A 190 1.03 -2.04 -21.07
C GLU A 190 -0.19 -2.66 -20.36
N HIS A 191 -1.19 -1.85 -19.97
CA HIS A 191 -2.44 -2.35 -19.36
C HIS A 191 -3.28 -3.14 -20.38
N GLU A 192 -3.30 -2.73 -21.65
CA GLU A 192 -3.93 -3.49 -22.74
C GLU A 192 -3.30 -4.88 -22.88
N ALA A 193 -1.98 -4.98 -22.79
CA ALA A 193 -1.28 -6.26 -22.82
C ALA A 193 -1.64 -7.17 -21.64
N ILE A 194 -1.73 -6.61 -20.42
CA ILE A 194 -2.18 -7.34 -19.23
C ILE A 194 -3.62 -7.82 -19.41
N TYR A 195 -4.53 -6.96 -19.86
CA TYR A 195 -5.92 -7.32 -20.11
C TYR A 195 -6.05 -8.42 -21.20
N ALA A 196 -5.29 -8.31 -22.28
CA ALA A 196 -5.29 -9.31 -23.35
C ALA A 196 -4.86 -10.70 -22.84
N ALA A 197 -3.88 -10.76 -21.93
CA ALA A 197 -3.45 -12.00 -21.30
C ALA A 197 -4.54 -12.59 -20.37
N LEU A 198 -5.26 -11.74 -19.62
CA LEU A 198 -6.41 -12.15 -18.80
C LEU A 198 -7.53 -12.71 -19.68
N ALA A 199 -7.86 -12.04 -20.79
CA ALA A 199 -8.89 -12.47 -21.73
C ALA A 199 -8.51 -13.78 -22.45
N ALA A 200 -7.23 -13.95 -22.79
CA ALA A 200 -6.70 -15.18 -23.38
C ALA A 200 -6.55 -16.34 -22.39
N ARG A 201 -6.73 -16.09 -21.09
CA ARG A 201 -6.49 -17.08 -20.02
C ARG A 201 -5.06 -17.64 -20.03
N ASP A 202 -4.07 -16.81 -20.46
CA ASP A 202 -2.66 -17.18 -20.53
C ASP A 202 -1.89 -16.62 -19.31
N ALA A 203 -1.64 -17.47 -18.31
CA ALA A 203 -0.97 -17.09 -17.08
C ALA A 203 0.50 -16.69 -17.30
N ALA A 204 1.20 -17.31 -18.26
CA ALA A 204 2.59 -16.97 -18.56
C ALA A 204 2.68 -15.58 -19.21
N LEU A 205 1.79 -15.31 -20.16
CA LEU A 205 1.68 -13.99 -20.79
C LEU A 205 1.26 -12.91 -19.78
N GLY A 206 0.30 -13.21 -18.87
CA GLY A 206 -0.13 -12.30 -17.82
C GLY A 206 1.01 -11.93 -16.87
N HIS A 207 1.81 -12.92 -16.45
CA HIS A 207 3.01 -12.68 -15.66
C HIS A 207 4.01 -11.78 -16.40
N ALA A 208 4.32 -12.09 -17.66
CA ALA A 208 5.30 -11.34 -18.44
C ALA A 208 4.85 -9.88 -18.69
N ALA A 209 3.57 -9.67 -19.02
CA ALA A 209 3.01 -8.34 -19.25
C ALA A 209 3.05 -7.48 -17.99
N ALA A 210 2.63 -8.03 -16.83
CA ALA A 210 2.69 -7.31 -15.56
C ALA A 210 4.12 -7.01 -15.11
N LEU A 211 5.06 -7.95 -15.30
CA LEU A 211 6.47 -7.74 -15.02
C LEU A 211 7.05 -6.58 -15.84
N LEU A 212 6.75 -6.56 -17.15
CA LEU A 212 7.21 -5.50 -18.04
C LEU A 212 6.65 -4.13 -17.61
N HIS A 213 5.36 -4.06 -17.31
CA HIS A 213 4.66 -2.85 -16.86
C HIS A 213 5.33 -2.25 -15.62
N VAL A 214 5.53 -3.04 -14.56
CA VAL A 214 6.16 -2.54 -13.32
C VAL A 214 7.62 -2.19 -13.54
N SER A 215 8.37 -3.02 -14.28
CA SER A 215 9.80 -2.79 -14.57
C SER A 215 10.04 -1.50 -15.35
N ASN A 216 9.19 -1.17 -16.32
CA ASN A 216 9.31 0.06 -17.10
C ASN A 216 9.10 1.31 -16.21
N THR A 217 8.19 1.23 -15.25
CA THR A 217 7.95 2.31 -14.29
C THR A 217 9.12 2.45 -13.32
N GLU A 218 9.62 1.33 -12.77
CA GLU A 218 10.78 1.31 -11.88
C GLU A 218 12.04 1.88 -12.57
N GLN A 219 12.35 1.46 -13.80
CA GLN A 219 13.50 1.95 -14.56
C GLN A 219 13.42 3.45 -14.84
N TRP A 220 12.22 3.94 -15.20
CA TRP A 220 12.02 5.37 -15.42
C TRP A 220 12.28 6.16 -14.14
N LEU A 221 11.73 5.71 -13.00
CA LEU A 221 11.94 6.35 -11.70
C LEU A 221 13.41 6.34 -11.30
N ARG A 222 14.09 5.19 -11.39
CA ARG A 222 15.51 5.06 -11.07
C ARG A 222 16.36 6.08 -11.84
N LYS A 223 16.18 6.16 -13.15
CA LYS A 223 16.91 7.10 -14.00
C LYS A 223 16.70 8.55 -13.58
N HIS A 224 15.48 8.95 -13.23
CA HIS A 224 15.17 10.35 -12.93
C HIS A 224 15.54 10.74 -11.49
N LEU A 225 15.46 9.81 -10.54
CA LEU A 225 15.87 10.04 -9.15
C LEU A 225 17.40 10.12 -9.03
N GLU A 226 18.15 9.28 -9.74
CA GLU A 226 19.61 9.35 -9.82
C GLU A 226 20.09 10.67 -10.44
N SER A 227 19.40 11.14 -11.48
CA SER A 227 19.71 12.43 -12.12
C SER A 227 19.47 13.63 -11.19
N ALA A 228 18.47 13.56 -10.31
CA ALA A 228 18.18 14.60 -9.33
C ALA A 228 19.20 14.64 -8.19
N SER A 229 19.79 13.49 -7.81
CA SER A 229 20.79 13.38 -6.75
C SER A 229 22.22 13.71 -7.24
N GLY A 230 22.45 13.66 -8.55
CA GLY A 230 23.78 13.82 -9.18
C GLY A 230 24.11 15.23 -9.67
N SER A 231 23.30 16.26 -9.40
CA SER A 231 23.65 17.65 -9.74
C SER A 231 24.62 18.21 -8.71
N PRO A 232 25.93 18.36 -9.02
CA PRO A 232 26.84 19.00 -8.10
C PRO A 232 26.49 20.49 -8.00
N GLU A 233 26.49 21.00 -6.78
CA GLU A 233 26.57 22.44 -6.52
C GLU A 233 27.73 23.04 -7.32
N SER A 234 27.45 23.50 -8.51
CA SER A 234 28.44 24.22 -9.31
C SER A 234 28.54 25.67 -8.86
N GLY A 235 29.61 25.97 -8.15
CA GLY A 235 30.25 27.26 -8.29
C GLY A 235 29.65 28.42 -7.51
N GLY A 236 30.01 28.54 -6.23
CA GLY A 236 30.07 29.84 -5.61
C GLY A 236 31.06 30.72 -6.35
N PRO A 237 30.80 32.03 -6.57
CA PRO A 237 31.73 32.92 -7.24
C PRO A 237 32.95 33.13 -6.37
N ALA A 238 34.12 32.78 -6.88
CA ALA A 238 35.40 33.20 -6.33
C ALA A 238 35.48 34.72 -6.38
N GLY A 239 35.21 35.35 -5.26
CA GLY A 239 35.47 36.78 -5.05
C GLY A 239 36.97 37.02 -5.04
N GLY A 240 37.54 37.40 -6.18
CA GLY A 240 38.84 38.00 -6.28
C GLY A 240 38.82 39.37 -5.63
N LEU A 241 39.39 39.51 -4.46
CA LEU A 241 39.92 40.78 -3.97
C LEU A 241 41.37 40.85 -4.38
N ALA A 242 41.65 41.71 -5.37
CA ALA A 242 42.98 42.20 -5.64
C ALA A 242 43.04 43.68 -5.25
N SER A 243 43.98 43.98 -4.34
CA SER A 243 44.72 45.22 -4.09
C SER A 243 43.91 46.46 -3.74
#